data_0cba8be603ed7cd1053f531d7d615d1d
#
_entry.id   0cba8be603ed7cd1053f531d7d615d1d
#
_cell.length_a   1.000
_cell.length_b   1.000
_cell.length_c   1.000
_cell.angle_alpha   90.00
_cell.angle_beta   90.00
_cell.angle_gamma   90.00
#
_symmetry.space_group_name_H-M   'P 1'
#
loop_
_entity.id
_entity.type
_entity.pdbx_description
1 polymer ?
#
loop_
_entity_poly.entity_id
_entity_poly.type
_entity_poly.pdbx_seq_one_letter_code
_entity_poly.pdbx_strand_id
1 'polypeptide(L)'
;VTMASRFKNNDSGCFQHLQSDFVIQLQDALVMMIIVSDNTCTGAVTDLIGLESVNALCQTIGMMDTVHRYGIPPAGMVGYLPADKTNSTTPADVARLLELILKGVHNREVASHLGCTTDLCQLAIDILSWQRLRNRIPARLPLGTKVAHKTGTTAKNYNDAGIVYAGDKPLFLISAYTDNVPAELPTGEPGHTVAYDLTARLSRLCWDEFLL
;
A
#
# COMPACT_ATOMS: atom_id res chain seq x y z
N VAL A 1 10.93 -13.61 11.39
CA VAL A 1 10.49 -12.51 12.27
C VAL A 1 9.51 -13.02 13.32
N THR A 2 9.54 -12.44 14.51
CA THR A 2 8.66 -12.82 15.63
C THR A 2 7.39 -11.98 15.60
N MET A 3 6.23 -12.65 15.62
CA MET A 3 4.92 -12.03 15.75
C MET A 3 4.61 -11.75 17.21
N ALA A 4 5.27 -10.72 17.77
CA ALA A 4 5.19 -10.40 19.19
C ALA A 4 3.83 -9.79 19.57
N SER A 5 3.41 -10.06 20.81
CA SER A 5 2.13 -9.57 21.36
C SER A 5 1.98 -8.04 21.31
N ARG A 6 3.08 -7.29 21.43
CA ARG A 6 3.09 -5.81 21.36
C ARG A 6 2.59 -5.24 20.01
N PHE A 7 2.54 -6.06 18.95
CA PHE A 7 2.05 -5.64 17.62
C PHE A 7 0.58 -5.94 17.39
N LYS A 8 -0.12 -6.56 18.34
CA LYS A 8 -1.47 -7.13 18.15
C LYS A 8 -2.65 -6.17 18.32
N ASN A 9 -2.46 -4.99 18.84
CA ASN A 9 -3.55 -4.05 19.13
C ASN A 9 -3.84 -3.13 17.94
N ASN A 10 -4.12 -3.71 16.77
CA ASN A 10 -4.30 -2.95 15.54
C ASN A 10 -5.47 -3.47 14.70
N ASP A 11 -6.23 -2.58 14.13
CA ASP A 11 -7.52 -2.83 13.48
C ASP A 11 -7.43 -3.54 12.11
N SER A 12 -6.21 -3.89 11.62
CA SER A 12 -6.05 -4.47 10.29
C SER A 12 -5.25 -5.77 10.31
N GLY A 13 -5.69 -6.71 9.48
CA GLY A 13 -5.07 -8.02 9.33
C GLY A 13 -5.66 -9.09 10.26
N CYS A 14 -5.14 -10.31 10.14
CA CYS A 14 -5.64 -11.47 10.87
C CYS A 14 -4.69 -11.99 11.96
N PHE A 15 -3.40 -11.65 11.91
CA PHE A 15 -2.40 -12.18 12.84
C PHE A 15 -2.58 -11.69 14.28
N GLN A 16 -3.24 -10.53 14.46
CA GLN A 16 -3.63 -10.07 15.80
C GLN A 16 -4.54 -11.06 16.55
N HIS A 17 -5.27 -11.92 15.85
CA HIS A 17 -6.17 -12.93 16.43
C HIS A 17 -5.49 -14.28 16.70
N LEU A 18 -4.27 -14.48 16.22
CA LEU A 18 -3.51 -15.70 16.47
C LEU A 18 -2.83 -15.66 17.84
N GLN A 19 -2.28 -16.79 18.29
CA GLN A 19 -1.43 -16.82 19.49
C GLN A 19 -0.21 -15.93 19.30
N SER A 20 0.39 -15.47 20.42
CA SER A 20 1.54 -14.57 20.38
C SER A 20 2.84 -15.34 20.30
N ASP A 21 3.91 -14.61 19.94
CA ASP A 21 5.31 -15.02 20.10
C ASP A 21 5.70 -16.23 19.22
N PHE A 22 5.00 -16.42 18.10
CA PHE A 22 5.44 -17.38 17.07
C PHE A 22 6.32 -16.70 16.01
N VAL A 23 7.10 -17.52 15.31
CA VAL A 23 8.05 -17.06 14.28
C VAL A 23 7.56 -17.47 12.90
N ILE A 24 7.67 -16.56 11.94
CA ILE A 24 7.44 -16.82 10.51
C ILE A 24 8.63 -16.36 9.67
N GLN A 25 8.71 -16.80 8.43
CA GLN A 25 9.70 -16.31 7.50
C GLN A 25 9.46 -14.82 7.20
N LEU A 26 10.53 -14.07 6.95
CA LEU A 26 10.41 -12.64 6.60
C LEU A 26 9.54 -12.45 5.35
N GLN A 27 9.69 -13.30 4.35
CA GLN A 27 8.90 -13.22 3.12
C GLN A 27 7.41 -13.40 3.40
N ASP A 28 7.01 -14.32 4.28
CA ASP A 28 5.60 -14.52 4.66
C ASP A 28 5.05 -13.30 5.38
N ALA A 29 5.86 -12.66 6.25
CA ALA A 29 5.47 -11.41 6.89
C ALA A 29 5.26 -10.28 5.87
N LEU A 30 6.15 -10.14 4.89
CA LEU A 30 6.00 -9.18 3.79
C LEU A 30 4.74 -9.45 2.96
N VAL A 31 4.47 -10.71 2.63
CA VAL A 31 3.25 -11.10 1.91
C VAL A 31 2.01 -10.66 2.71
N MET A 32 1.89 -11.03 3.98
CA MET A 32 0.71 -10.71 4.79
C MET A 32 0.56 -9.20 5.05
N MET A 33 1.68 -8.49 5.25
CA MET A 33 1.70 -7.02 5.36
C MET A 33 1.08 -6.35 4.14
N ILE A 34 1.31 -6.88 2.95
CA ILE A 34 0.82 -6.29 1.70
C ILE A 34 -0.57 -6.79 1.35
N ILE A 35 -0.80 -8.12 1.26
CA ILE A 35 -2.00 -8.67 0.63
C ILE A 35 -3.29 -8.52 1.44
N VAL A 36 -3.19 -8.50 2.77
CA VAL A 36 -4.32 -8.25 3.70
C VAL A 36 -4.06 -7.06 4.62
N SER A 37 -3.00 -6.30 4.36
CA SER A 37 -2.64 -5.13 5.19
C SER A 37 -2.46 -5.46 6.67
N ASP A 38 -1.80 -6.60 6.99
CA ASP A 38 -1.65 -7.08 8.36
C ASP A 38 -0.71 -6.17 9.18
N ASN A 39 -1.26 -5.51 10.20
CA ASN A 39 -0.51 -4.59 11.03
C ASN A 39 0.46 -5.30 11.99
N THR A 40 0.17 -6.53 12.41
CA THR A 40 1.11 -7.32 13.23
C THR A 40 2.39 -7.59 12.45
N CYS A 41 2.24 -7.99 11.17
CA CYS A 41 3.37 -8.18 10.26
C CYS A 41 4.09 -6.85 9.96
N THR A 42 3.34 -5.75 9.75
CA THR A 42 3.92 -4.42 9.53
C THR A 42 4.79 -4.00 10.73
N GLY A 43 4.30 -4.19 11.95
CA GLY A 43 5.05 -3.89 13.15
C GLY A 43 6.33 -4.71 13.28
N ALA A 44 6.25 -6.01 13.05
CA ALA A 44 7.40 -6.91 13.13
C ALA A 44 8.47 -6.59 12.07
N VAL A 45 8.05 -6.26 10.83
CA VAL A 45 8.96 -5.86 9.75
C VAL A 45 9.60 -4.51 10.06
N THR A 46 8.81 -3.53 10.49
CA THR A 46 9.32 -2.19 10.82
C THR A 46 10.29 -2.21 12.02
N ASP A 47 10.01 -3.03 13.02
CA ASP A 47 10.91 -3.23 14.17
C ASP A 47 12.26 -3.82 13.73
N LEU A 48 12.25 -4.71 12.73
CA LEU A 48 13.45 -5.32 12.18
C LEU A 48 14.32 -4.34 11.37
N ILE A 49 13.71 -3.51 10.52
CA ILE A 49 14.46 -2.64 9.59
C ILE A 49 14.66 -1.21 10.11
N GLY A 50 13.84 -0.76 11.05
CA GLY A 50 13.85 0.59 11.61
C GLY A 50 13.26 1.65 10.69
N LEU A 51 12.59 2.64 11.28
CA LEU A 51 11.98 3.75 10.55
C LEU A 51 13.00 4.67 9.87
N GLU A 52 14.18 4.80 10.46
CA GLU A 52 15.27 5.60 9.88
C GLU A 52 15.67 5.06 8.50
N SER A 53 15.81 3.74 8.37
CA SER A 53 16.14 3.08 7.10
C SER A 53 15.05 3.30 6.05
N VAL A 54 13.77 3.23 6.46
CA VAL A 54 12.62 3.49 5.56
C VAL A 54 12.64 4.94 5.08
N ASN A 55 12.79 5.90 5.98
CA ASN A 55 12.85 7.32 5.64
C ASN A 55 14.08 7.66 4.78
N ALA A 56 15.24 7.06 5.07
CA ALA A 56 16.44 7.24 4.26
C ALA A 56 16.24 6.73 2.82
N LEU A 57 15.59 5.58 2.65
CA LEU A 57 15.22 5.09 1.32
C LEU A 57 14.30 6.08 0.60
N CYS A 58 13.23 6.56 1.26
CA CYS A 58 12.33 7.56 0.68
C CYS A 58 13.09 8.78 0.14
N GLN A 59 14.00 9.34 0.93
CA GLN A 59 14.84 10.47 0.50
C GLN A 59 15.74 10.10 -0.69
N THR A 60 16.40 8.94 -0.63
CA THR A 60 17.31 8.49 -1.69
C THR A 60 16.62 8.37 -3.03
N ILE A 61 15.38 7.85 -3.05
CA ILE A 61 14.62 7.65 -4.28
C ILE A 61 13.76 8.85 -4.69
N GLY A 62 13.83 9.97 -3.94
CA GLY A 62 13.17 11.22 -4.25
C GLY A 62 11.70 11.28 -3.86
N MET A 63 11.28 10.53 -2.83
CA MET A 63 9.96 10.65 -2.18
C MET A 63 10.04 11.71 -1.06
N MET A 64 10.15 12.98 -1.47
CA MET A 64 10.53 14.07 -0.57
C MET A 64 9.43 14.48 0.41
N ASP A 65 8.16 14.19 0.09
CA ASP A 65 6.99 14.50 0.92
C ASP A 65 6.51 13.29 1.75
N THR A 66 7.30 12.20 1.73
CA THR A 66 7.00 10.97 2.48
C THR A 66 7.79 10.90 3.77
N VAL A 67 7.08 10.79 4.90
CA VAL A 67 7.69 10.67 6.22
C VAL A 67 6.98 9.60 7.04
N HIS A 68 7.72 8.59 7.46
CA HIS A 68 7.25 7.57 8.40
C HIS A 68 7.66 7.94 9.83
N ARG A 69 6.68 8.24 10.69
CA ARG A 69 6.85 8.55 12.12
C ARG A 69 6.58 7.36 13.02
N TYR A 70 5.79 6.43 12.51
CA TYR A 70 5.40 5.20 13.21
C TYR A 70 5.46 4.01 12.24
N GLY A 71 5.88 2.86 12.75
CA GLY A 71 5.72 1.58 12.03
C GLY A 71 4.25 1.19 11.96
N ILE A 72 3.60 1.23 13.13
CA ILE A 72 2.15 1.11 13.28
C ILE A 72 1.70 2.29 14.14
N PRO A 73 0.59 2.95 13.82
CA PRO A 73 0.05 3.98 14.70
C PRO A 73 -0.18 3.43 16.12
N PRO A 74 0.16 4.18 17.18
CA PRO A 74 -0.09 3.76 18.55
C PRO A 74 -1.55 3.42 18.78
N ALA A 75 -1.82 2.39 19.59
CA ALA A 75 -3.17 2.03 20.00
C ALA A 75 -3.88 3.23 20.64
N GLY A 76 -5.13 3.47 20.22
CA GLY A 76 -5.90 4.63 20.69
C GLY A 76 -5.60 5.94 19.95
N MET A 77 -4.73 5.96 18.95
CA MET A 77 -4.60 7.09 18.04
C MET A 77 -5.83 7.13 17.13
N VAL A 78 -6.89 7.76 17.65
CA VAL A 78 -8.20 7.82 16.96
C VAL A 78 -8.34 9.20 16.31
N GLY A 79 -8.82 9.20 15.08
CA GLY A 79 -9.24 10.41 14.39
C GLY A 79 -8.27 10.91 13.32
N TYR A 80 -8.61 12.05 12.77
CA TYR A 80 -7.83 12.76 11.78
C TYR A 80 -6.71 13.54 12.49
N LEU A 81 -5.47 13.20 12.18
CA LEU A 81 -4.30 13.91 12.69
C LEU A 81 -3.68 14.78 11.60
N PRO A 82 -3.12 15.95 11.95
CA PRO A 82 -2.32 16.74 11.03
C PRO A 82 -1.14 15.94 10.46
N ALA A 83 -0.75 16.24 9.22
CA ALA A 83 0.31 15.52 8.50
C ALA A 83 1.68 15.55 9.22
N ASP A 84 1.95 16.58 10.05
CA ASP A 84 3.15 16.70 10.87
C ASP A 84 3.17 15.77 12.10
N LYS A 85 2.03 15.15 12.43
CA LYS A 85 1.87 14.24 13.58
C LYS A 85 1.55 12.80 13.22
N THR A 86 1.46 12.48 11.94
CA THR A 86 1.17 11.13 11.45
C THR A 86 2.14 10.74 10.33
N ASN A 87 2.08 9.50 9.88
CA ASN A 87 2.73 9.12 8.63
C ASN A 87 2.10 9.91 7.49
N SER A 88 2.93 10.51 6.66
CA SER A 88 2.49 11.31 5.53
C SER A 88 3.17 10.86 4.24
N THR A 89 2.45 10.94 3.15
CA THR A 89 2.95 10.68 1.79
C THR A 89 2.05 11.39 0.78
N THR A 90 2.49 11.43 -0.46
CA THR A 90 1.70 11.97 -1.58
C THR A 90 1.43 10.90 -2.64
N PRO A 91 0.37 11.08 -3.47
CA PRO A 91 0.17 10.22 -4.63
C PRO A 91 1.38 10.16 -5.56
N ALA A 92 2.08 11.29 -5.73
CA ALA A 92 3.26 11.39 -6.59
C ALA A 92 4.44 10.57 -6.05
N ASP A 93 4.71 10.63 -4.74
CA ASP A 93 5.78 9.86 -4.11
C ASP A 93 5.55 8.36 -4.24
N VAL A 94 4.32 7.90 -3.96
CA VAL A 94 4.01 6.47 -4.08
C VAL A 94 3.99 6.01 -5.54
N ALA A 95 3.53 6.84 -6.47
CA ALA A 95 3.63 6.56 -7.90
C ALA A 95 5.09 6.41 -8.34
N ARG A 96 5.98 7.29 -7.85
CA ARG A 96 7.42 7.20 -8.09
C ARG A 96 8.03 5.88 -7.59
N LEU A 97 7.69 5.46 -6.37
CA LEU A 97 8.15 4.17 -5.84
C LEU A 97 7.71 3.01 -6.74
N LEU A 98 6.43 2.96 -7.11
CA LEU A 98 5.88 1.90 -7.97
C LEU A 98 6.54 1.91 -9.36
N GLU A 99 6.79 3.08 -9.93
CA GLU A 99 7.50 3.24 -11.20
C GLU A 99 8.93 2.69 -11.11
N LEU A 100 9.67 3.02 -10.05
CA LEU A 100 11.03 2.53 -9.83
C LEU A 100 11.05 1.01 -9.65
N ILE A 101 10.12 0.44 -8.88
CA ILE A 101 10.00 -1.01 -8.72
C ILE A 101 9.74 -1.67 -10.08
N LEU A 102 8.78 -1.14 -10.87
CA LEU A 102 8.46 -1.66 -12.20
C LEU A 102 9.66 -1.61 -13.15
N LYS A 103 10.37 -0.48 -13.19
CA LYS A 103 11.60 -0.32 -13.99
C LYS A 103 12.72 -1.24 -13.50
N GLY A 104 12.84 -1.42 -12.19
CA GLY A 104 13.85 -2.26 -11.55
C GLY A 104 13.76 -3.73 -11.91
N VAL A 105 12.60 -4.23 -12.34
CA VAL A 105 12.42 -5.61 -12.83
C VAL A 105 13.35 -5.93 -14.00
N HIS A 106 13.60 -4.95 -14.88
CA HIS A 106 14.42 -5.13 -16.08
C HIS A 106 15.67 -4.26 -16.12
N ASN A 107 15.91 -3.45 -15.10
CA ASN A 107 17.04 -2.54 -15.03
C ASN A 107 17.79 -2.68 -13.71
N ARG A 108 19.00 -3.28 -13.77
CA ARG A 108 19.83 -3.54 -12.60
C ARG A 108 20.28 -2.26 -11.88
N GLU A 109 20.51 -1.17 -12.61
CA GLU A 109 20.94 0.10 -12.00
C GLU A 109 19.79 0.71 -11.18
N VAL A 110 18.56 0.65 -11.72
CA VAL A 110 17.36 1.09 -10.99
C VAL A 110 17.10 0.21 -9.78
N ALA A 111 17.23 -1.12 -9.90
CA ALA A 111 17.10 -2.02 -8.74
C ALA A 111 18.17 -1.71 -7.67
N SER A 112 19.41 -1.49 -8.07
CA SER A 112 20.49 -1.08 -7.15
C SER A 112 20.22 0.27 -6.48
N HIS A 113 19.60 1.22 -7.18
CA HIS A 113 19.18 2.50 -6.60
C HIS A 113 18.09 2.34 -5.52
N LEU A 114 17.22 1.32 -5.66
CA LEU A 114 16.26 0.88 -4.63
C LEU A 114 16.93 0.07 -3.49
N GLY A 115 18.23 -0.19 -3.56
CA GLY A 115 18.94 -1.03 -2.60
C GLY A 115 18.63 -2.52 -2.72
N CYS A 116 18.16 -2.99 -3.89
CA CYS A 116 17.74 -4.37 -4.10
C CYS A 116 18.21 -4.95 -5.44
N THR A 117 17.71 -6.12 -5.81
CA THR A 117 17.98 -6.79 -7.10
C THR A 117 16.76 -6.77 -8.01
N THR A 118 16.93 -7.07 -9.29
CA THR A 118 15.82 -7.22 -10.25
C THR A 118 14.81 -8.28 -9.79
N ASP A 119 15.28 -9.39 -9.22
CA ASP A 119 14.41 -10.45 -8.71
C ASP A 119 13.57 -10.00 -7.51
N LEU A 120 14.13 -9.13 -6.64
CA LEU A 120 13.38 -8.55 -5.53
C LEU A 120 12.37 -7.50 -6.01
N CYS A 121 12.67 -6.75 -7.08
CA CYS A 121 11.69 -5.90 -7.73
C CYS A 121 10.52 -6.72 -8.32
N GLN A 122 10.83 -7.86 -8.97
CA GLN A 122 9.81 -8.77 -9.47
C GLN A 122 8.98 -9.36 -8.33
N LEU A 123 9.61 -9.82 -7.27
CA LEU A 123 8.92 -10.33 -6.07
C LEU A 123 7.97 -9.26 -5.48
N ALA A 124 8.37 -8.00 -5.44
CA ALA A 124 7.52 -6.91 -4.98
C ALA A 124 6.27 -6.74 -5.87
N ILE A 125 6.42 -6.81 -7.20
CA ILE A 125 5.29 -6.79 -8.16
C ILE A 125 4.39 -8.00 -7.93
N ASP A 126 4.93 -9.18 -7.72
CA ASP A 126 4.17 -10.41 -7.50
C ASP A 126 3.34 -10.30 -6.23
N ILE A 127 3.94 -9.90 -5.11
CA ILE A 127 3.25 -9.72 -3.83
C ILE A 127 2.14 -8.66 -3.96
N LEU A 128 2.40 -7.53 -4.60
CA LEU A 128 1.39 -6.49 -4.86
C LEU A 128 0.23 -7.01 -5.73
N SER A 129 0.52 -7.94 -6.67
CA SER A 129 -0.49 -8.56 -7.54
C SER A 129 -1.40 -9.55 -6.79
N TRP A 130 -0.97 -10.07 -5.65
CA TRP A 130 -1.75 -10.98 -4.79
C TRP A 130 -2.71 -10.25 -3.84
N GLN A 131 -2.79 -8.92 -3.90
CA GLN A 131 -3.65 -8.09 -3.04
C GLN A 131 -5.09 -8.61 -2.99
N ARG A 132 -5.61 -8.80 -1.78
CA ARG A 132 -6.95 -9.33 -1.51
C ARG A 132 -8.03 -8.26 -1.36
N LEU A 133 -7.64 -7.04 -1.03
CA LEU A 133 -8.56 -5.90 -0.86
C LEU A 133 -8.79 -5.22 -2.21
N ARG A 134 -9.71 -5.76 -3.01
CA ARG A 134 -9.92 -5.40 -4.42
C ARG A 134 -11.11 -4.47 -4.67
N ASN A 135 -11.50 -3.66 -3.70
CA ASN A 135 -12.70 -2.83 -3.72
C ASN A 135 -12.49 -1.39 -4.22
N ARG A 136 -11.33 -1.07 -4.82
CA ARG A 136 -10.97 0.26 -5.36
C ARG A 136 -10.46 0.14 -6.79
N ILE A 137 -9.17 0.34 -7.07
CA ILE A 137 -8.60 0.27 -8.43
C ILE A 137 -9.14 -0.92 -9.24
N PRO A 138 -9.16 -2.17 -8.75
CA PRO A 138 -9.62 -3.31 -9.55
C PRO A 138 -11.14 -3.43 -9.72
N ALA A 139 -11.95 -2.73 -8.90
CA ALA A 139 -13.37 -3.07 -8.71
C ALA A 139 -14.25 -2.91 -9.96
N ARG A 140 -13.88 -2.03 -10.90
CA ARG A 140 -14.61 -1.78 -12.15
C ARG A 140 -13.83 -2.19 -13.41
N LEU A 141 -12.65 -2.79 -13.25
CA LEU A 141 -11.88 -3.33 -14.36
C LEU A 141 -12.47 -4.68 -14.83
N PRO A 142 -12.19 -5.12 -16.07
CA PRO A 142 -12.62 -6.44 -16.54
C PRO A 142 -12.17 -7.55 -15.61
N LEU A 143 -13.00 -8.59 -15.50
CA LEU A 143 -12.70 -9.74 -14.65
C LEU A 143 -11.37 -10.39 -15.07
N GLY A 144 -10.53 -10.71 -14.09
CA GLY A 144 -9.22 -11.29 -14.33
C GLY A 144 -8.10 -10.27 -14.61
N THR A 145 -8.41 -8.97 -14.69
CA THR A 145 -7.36 -7.95 -14.84
C THR A 145 -6.34 -8.04 -13.71
N LYS A 146 -5.06 -8.21 -14.09
CA LYS A 146 -3.93 -8.16 -13.16
C LYS A 146 -3.73 -6.71 -12.70
N VAL A 147 -3.70 -6.53 -11.38
CA VAL A 147 -3.40 -5.24 -10.73
C VAL A 147 -2.45 -5.49 -9.58
N ALA A 148 -1.26 -4.93 -9.67
CA ALA A 148 -0.28 -4.92 -8.58
C ALA A 148 -0.50 -3.65 -7.76
N HIS A 149 -1.13 -3.76 -6.57
CA HIS A 149 -1.55 -2.57 -5.83
C HIS A 149 -1.50 -2.73 -4.32
N LYS A 150 -1.54 -1.60 -3.60
CA LYS A 150 -1.67 -1.54 -2.15
C LYS A 150 -2.70 -0.51 -1.74
N THR A 151 -3.68 -0.95 -0.97
CA THR A 151 -4.69 -0.10 -0.35
C THR A 151 -4.20 0.53 0.95
N GLY A 152 -4.71 1.73 1.28
CA GLY A 152 -4.55 2.37 2.59
C GLY A 152 -5.91 2.83 3.12
N THR A 153 -6.20 2.55 4.38
CA THR A 153 -7.47 2.91 5.02
C THR A 153 -7.22 3.47 6.41
N THR A 154 -7.80 4.62 6.68
CA THR A 154 -7.91 5.22 8.01
C THR A 154 -9.37 5.57 8.28
N ALA A 155 -9.65 6.23 9.39
CA ALA A 155 -11.02 6.69 9.69
C ALA A 155 -11.62 7.63 8.62
N LYS A 156 -10.77 8.35 7.86
CA LYS A 156 -11.19 9.37 6.88
C LYS A 156 -10.43 9.35 5.55
N ASN A 157 -9.52 8.40 5.36
CA ASN A 157 -8.73 8.27 4.14
C ASN A 157 -8.91 6.88 3.53
N TYR A 158 -9.15 6.84 2.24
CA TYR A 158 -9.41 5.59 1.50
C TYR A 158 -8.59 5.60 0.21
N ASN A 159 -7.34 5.17 0.33
CA ASN A 159 -6.32 5.31 -0.70
C ASN A 159 -6.06 3.98 -1.41
N ASP A 160 -5.64 4.04 -2.66
CA ASP A 160 -5.13 2.88 -3.40
C ASP A 160 -4.11 3.35 -4.43
N ALA A 161 -3.01 2.63 -4.57
CA ALA A 161 -1.99 2.90 -5.56
C ALA A 161 -1.51 1.59 -6.19
N GLY A 162 -1.34 1.59 -7.51
CA GLY A 162 -0.98 0.35 -8.19
C GLY A 162 -0.66 0.51 -9.67
N ILE A 163 -0.25 -0.61 -10.25
CA ILE A 163 0.05 -0.79 -11.66
C ILE A 163 -1.02 -1.71 -12.24
N VAL A 164 -1.72 -1.23 -13.26
CA VAL A 164 -2.75 -1.99 -13.99
C VAL A 164 -2.14 -2.58 -15.24
N TYR A 165 -2.47 -3.82 -15.54
CA TYR A 165 -1.91 -4.57 -16.66
C TYR A 165 -2.99 -4.91 -17.71
N ALA A 166 -2.62 -4.84 -18.99
CA ALA A 166 -3.37 -5.44 -20.09
C ALA A 166 -2.65 -6.76 -20.48
N GLY A 167 -3.24 -7.89 -20.08
CA GLY A 167 -2.51 -9.16 -20.09
C GLY A 167 -1.30 -9.10 -19.16
N ASP A 168 -0.10 -9.35 -19.71
CA ASP A 168 1.17 -9.30 -18.96
C ASP A 168 1.91 -7.96 -19.09
N LYS A 169 1.38 -7.02 -19.86
CA LYS A 169 2.04 -5.73 -20.09
C LYS A 169 1.48 -4.66 -19.15
N PRO A 170 2.33 -3.90 -18.45
CA PRO A 170 1.89 -2.72 -17.71
C PRO A 170 1.18 -1.74 -18.67
N LEU A 171 -0.03 -1.33 -18.32
CA LEU A 171 -0.82 -0.40 -19.12
C LEU A 171 -0.72 1.02 -18.57
N PHE A 172 -0.99 1.19 -17.27
CA PHE A 172 -0.82 2.46 -16.58
C PHE A 172 -0.54 2.26 -15.09
N LEU A 173 -0.02 3.31 -14.47
CA LEU A 173 0.14 3.44 -13.04
C LEU A 173 -0.86 4.46 -12.53
N ILE A 174 -1.51 4.15 -11.41
CA ILE A 174 -2.48 5.03 -10.75
C ILE A 174 -2.19 5.10 -9.25
N SER A 175 -2.23 6.31 -8.70
CA SER A 175 -2.16 6.57 -7.26
C SER A 175 -3.29 7.53 -6.90
N ALA A 176 -4.33 7.01 -6.26
CA ALA A 176 -5.56 7.72 -5.93
C ALA A 176 -5.74 7.81 -4.41
N TYR A 177 -5.78 9.02 -3.91
CA TYR A 177 -5.90 9.32 -2.48
C TYR A 177 -7.14 10.15 -2.22
N THR A 178 -7.81 9.83 -1.14
CA THR A 178 -8.92 10.63 -0.59
C THR A 178 -8.54 11.13 0.80
N ASP A 179 -9.02 12.30 1.15
CA ASP A 179 -8.75 12.90 2.45
C ASP A 179 -10.01 13.49 3.07
N ASN A 180 -10.09 13.47 4.38
CA ASN A 180 -11.17 14.02 5.18
C ASN A 180 -12.58 13.60 4.74
N VAL A 181 -12.72 12.36 4.27
CA VAL A 181 -14.01 11.79 3.86
C VAL A 181 -14.92 11.66 5.09
N PRO A 182 -16.14 12.23 5.07
CA PRO A 182 -17.08 12.10 6.18
C PRO A 182 -17.56 10.65 6.31
N ALA A 183 -17.95 10.24 7.51
CA ALA A 183 -18.52 8.89 7.74
C ALA A 183 -19.78 8.66 6.92
N GLU A 184 -20.62 9.71 6.84
CA GLU A 184 -21.85 9.74 6.05
C GLU A 184 -21.91 11.04 5.25
N LEU A 185 -22.31 10.95 3.98
CA LEU A 185 -22.52 12.08 3.11
C LEU A 185 -23.90 12.72 3.34
N PRO A 186 -24.12 13.97 2.90
CA PRO A 186 -25.45 14.61 2.99
C PRO A 186 -26.57 13.83 2.28
N THR A 187 -26.21 12.93 1.37
CA THR A 187 -27.13 12.02 0.66
C THR A 187 -27.55 10.79 1.49
N GLY A 188 -26.96 10.59 2.70
CA GLY A 188 -27.14 9.40 3.53
C GLY A 188 -26.24 8.21 3.16
N GLU A 189 -25.40 8.34 2.14
CA GLU A 189 -24.48 7.27 1.75
C GLU A 189 -23.23 7.24 2.64
N PRO A 190 -22.72 6.04 3.01
CA PRO A 190 -21.45 5.94 3.70
C PRO A 190 -20.30 6.51 2.86
N GLY A 191 -19.53 7.45 3.42
CA GLY A 191 -18.46 8.14 2.69
C GLY A 191 -17.41 7.21 2.11
N HIS A 192 -17.06 6.13 2.82
CA HIS A 192 -16.10 5.14 2.32
C HIS A 192 -16.57 4.44 1.04
N THR A 193 -17.87 4.15 0.90
CA THR A 193 -18.45 3.52 -0.30
C THR A 193 -18.25 4.39 -1.51
N VAL A 194 -18.53 5.70 -1.36
CA VAL A 194 -18.37 6.66 -2.45
C VAL A 194 -16.90 6.86 -2.80
N ALA A 195 -16.00 6.94 -1.81
CA ALA A 195 -14.56 7.06 -2.04
C ALA A 195 -14.00 5.84 -2.80
N TYR A 196 -14.45 4.62 -2.47
CA TYR A 196 -14.07 3.40 -3.19
C TYR A 196 -14.55 3.44 -4.64
N ASP A 197 -15.80 3.80 -4.86
CA ASP A 197 -16.39 3.85 -6.20
C ASP A 197 -15.74 4.93 -7.07
N LEU A 198 -15.41 6.08 -6.52
CA LEU A 198 -14.67 7.13 -7.25
C LEU A 198 -13.31 6.63 -7.73
N THR A 199 -12.54 5.95 -6.86
CA THR A 199 -11.26 5.35 -7.25
C THR A 199 -11.45 4.28 -8.34
N ALA A 200 -12.47 3.45 -8.22
CA ALA A 200 -12.78 2.41 -9.19
C ALA A 200 -13.21 2.99 -10.55
N ARG A 201 -14.01 4.05 -10.56
CA ARG A 201 -14.40 4.77 -11.79
C ARG A 201 -13.20 5.43 -12.47
N LEU A 202 -12.34 6.10 -11.69
CA LEU A 202 -11.11 6.69 -12.21
C LEU A 202 -10.24 5.64 -12.91
N SER A 203 -10.02 4.51 -12.24
CA SER A 203 -9.27 3.39 -12.82
C SER A 203 -9.93 2.85 -14.10
N ARG A 204 -11.26 2.77 -14.15
CA ARG A 204 -12.00 2.33 -15.33
C ARG A 204 -11.87 3.32 -16.48
N LEU A 205 -11.95 4.61 -16.23
CA LEU A 205 -11.75 5.65 -17.26
C LEU A 205 -10.34 5.59 -17.86
N CYS A 206 -9.32 5.43 -17.01
CA CYS A 206 -7.94 5.21 -17.50
C CYS A 206 -7.83 3.94 -18.34
N TRP A 207 -8.47 2.84 -17.94
CA TRP A 207 -8.50 1.60 -18.71
C TRP A 207 -9.09 1.80 -20.09
N ASP A 208 -10.25 2.45 -20.18
CA ASP A 208 -10.94 2.67 -21.44
C ASP A 208 -10.14 3.59 -22.38
N GLU A 209 -9.44 4.60 -21.82
CA GLU A 209 -8.63 5.55 -22.58
C GLU A 209 -7.33 4.93 -23.11
N PHE A 210 -6.61 4.16 -22.29
CA PHE A 210 -5.29 3.62 -22.66
C PHE A 210 -5.34 2.30 -23.43
N LEU A 211 -6.50 1.67 -23.57
CA LEU A 211 -6.69 0.49 -24.42
C LEU A 211 -7.05 0.82 -25.88
N LEU A 212 -7.42 2.08 -26.17
CA LEU A 212 -7.67 2.54 -27.53
C LEU A 212 -6.37 2.77 -28.28
#